data_d566e2cbf0697cdd5b16331cce7b5cb6
#
_entry.id   d566e2cbf0697cdd5b16331cce7b5cb6
#
_cell.length_a   1.000
_cell.length_b   1.000
_cell.length_c   1.000
_cell.angle_alpha   90.00
_cell.angle_beta   90.00
_cell.angle_gamma   90.00
#
_symmetry.space_group_name_H-M   'P 1'
#
loop_
_entity.id
_entity.type
_entity.pdbx_description
1 polymer ?
#
loop_
_entity_poly.entity_id
_entity_poly.type
_entity_poly.pdbx_seq_one_letter_code
_entity_poly.pdbx_strand_id
1 'polypeptide(L)'
;MFARILTTLAIAFLTTVSPLTVLAQSAPLPAKANVIVASSGNDAASPVGATITMQNWRDYQNYMPDGMAALFAGKYFWKMPADVAMPIGPTIIHPLPKRYVEATERYAGQVKLVELPNGGLTLEGYAGGEPFPRPAEPHRGWKVLANLWFRYLPHLTVNTNGVVCTMDSGNSVSCKAGMKVYRQLAFNTDPGIPRDIPGAEGKFFTQYEMVKEPEQERYTTVLTISYADLQRQEDVYVFIPALRRYQPMSPMARCSADLGTDETPDDRRYGFNSNLTRLKADVIGEKKILALLDYQMPSGRFPANYDMPLGWPMPAWGKWQLRDAYVVSVTKLDGSGGHCLGKRVIYVDKATYAPLWEDLYDESMQPWRFVGIFPRALDVPGIGPEDTSNSMVYGFWDVKYSHATIFAEAAEGEPFYINEQAPKDFLDLARFTTPGGLSQIMR
;
A
#
# COMPACT_ATOMS: atom_id res chain seq x y z
N MET A 1 -33.20 -70.21 -22.65
CA MET A 1 -33.23 -71.18 -21.55
C MET A 1 -32.54 -70.58 -20.36
N PHE A 2 -33.29 -70.37 -19.26
CA PHE A 2 -32.98 -69.92 -17.92
C PHE A 2 -32.36 -68.53 -17.69
N ALA A 3 -33.24 -67.63 -17.27
CA ALA A 3 -33.01 -66.42 -16.51
C ALA A 3 -32.56 -66.77 -15.06
N ARG A 4 -31.64 -65.94 -14.49
CA ARG A 4 -31.53 -65.78 -13.04
C ARG A 4 -31.46 -64.31 -12.69
N ILE A 5 -32.48 -63.88 -11.99
CA ILE A 5 -32.65 -62.61 -11.32
C ILE A 5 -31.78 -62.64 -10.06
N LEU A 6 -30.91 -61.67 -9.86
CA LEU A 6 -30.30 -61.37 -8.57
C LEU A 6 -30.70 -59.92 -8.17
N THR A 7 -31.56 -59.87 -7.18
CA THR A 7 -31.99 -58.65 -6.49
C THR A 7 -30.90 -58.30 -5.47
N THR A 8 -30.28 -57.15 -5.63
CA THR A 8 -29.34 -56.61 -4.63
C THR A 8 -30.00 -55.41 -3.93
N LEU A 9 -30.23 -55.58 -2.63
CA LEU A 9 -30.71 -54.53 -1.71
C LEU A 9 -29.62 -53.47 -1.54
N ALA A 10 -29.91 -52.24 -1.90
CA ALA A 10 -29.09 -51.08 -1.60
C ALA A 10 -29.59 -50.43 -0.30
N ILE A 11 -28.81 -50.54 0.76
CA ILE A 11 -29.05 -49.84 2.01
C ILE A 11 -28.41 -48.45 1.84
N ALA A 12 -29.26 -47.41 1.75
CA ALA A 12 -28.85 -46.02 1.74
C ALA A 12 -28.55 -45.56 3.18
N PHE A 13 -27.28 -45.32 3.51
CA PHE A 13 -26.90 -44.56 4.69
C PHE A 13 -27.03 -43.06 4.36
N LEU A 14 -28.07 -42.43 4.89
CA LEU A 14 -28.15 -40.99 4.98
C LEU A 14 -27.23 -40.51 6.11
N THR A 15 -26.05 -40.03 5.77
CA THR A 15 -25.24 -39.21 6.67
C THR A 15 -25.67 -37.75 6.50
N THR A 16 -26.43 -37.22 7.45
CA THR A 16 -26.71 -35.80 7.56
C THR A 16 -25.44 -35.08 8.01
N VAL A 17 -24.75 -34.48 7.08
CA VAL A 17 -23.69 -33.50 7.35
C VAL A 17 -24.36 -32.17 7.61
N SER A 18 -24.45 -31.78 8.88
CA SER A 18 -24.82 -30.40 9.24
C SER A 18 -23.70 -29.46 8.83
N PRO A 19 -23.97 -28.37 8.10
CA PRO A 19 -22.94 -27.35 7.88
C PRO A 19 -22.68 -26.64 9.20
N LEU A 20 -21.49 -26.79 9.76
CA LEU A 20 -20.97 -25.89 10.77
C LEU A 20 -20.77 -24.53 10.11
N THR A 21 -21.74 -23.64 10.30
CA THR A 21 -21.60 -22.22 9.99
C THR A 21 -20.64 -21.64 11.02
N VAL A 22 -19.37 -21.59 10.68
CA VAL A 22 -18.41 -20.76 11.40
C VAL A 22 -18.76 -19.32 11.04
N LEU A 23 -19.54 -18.67 11.89
CA LEU A 23 -19.69 -17.23 11.90
C LEU A 23 -18.31 -16.66 12.22
N ALA A 24 -17.61 -16.16 11.20
CA ALA A 24 -16.48 -15.28 11.40
C ALA A 24 -17.02 -14.01 12.07
N GLN A 25 -16.86 -13.92 13.39
CA GLN A 25 -17.09 -12.68 14.10
C GLN A 25 -16.05 -11.68 13.61
N SER A 26 -16.52 -10.67 12.87
CA SER A 26 -15.75 -9.44 12.68
C SER A 26 -15.39 -8.93 14.07
N ALA A 27 -14.10 -8.80 14.34
CA ALA A 27 -13.62 -8.29 15.62
C ALA A 27 -14.26 -6.90 15.85
N PRO A 28 -14.94 -6.66 16.99
CA PRO A 28 -15.47 -5.36 17.30
C PRO A 28 -14.32 -4.36 17.40
N LEU A 29 -14.53 -3.14 16.89
CA LEU A 29 -13.60 -2.04 17.08
C LEU A 29 -13.23 -1.94 18.57
N PRO A 30 -11.92 -1.83 18.90
CA PRO A 30 -11.50 -1.78 20.29
C PRO A 30 -12.13 -0.60 21.00
N ALA A 31 -12.75 -0.85 22.12
CA ALA A 31 -13.33 0.18 22.98
C ALA A 31 -12.18 1.04 23.54
N LYS A 32 -12.16 2.33 23.16
CA LYS A 32 -11.35 3.41 23.72
C LYS A 32 -9.83 3.25 23.60
N ALA A 33 -9.31 3.39 22.39
CA ALA A 33 -7.96 3.91 22.20
C ALA A 33 -7.90 5.37 22.74
N ASN A 34 -6.75 5.79 23.26
CA ASN A 34 -6.49 7.20 23.56
C ASN A 34 -6.37 7.94 22.23
N VAL A 35 -7.51 8.33 21.68
CA VAL A 35 -7.58 9.11 20.44
C VAL A 35 -7.13 10.52 20.78
N ILE A 36 -5.98 10.94 20.27
CA ILE A 36 -5.58 12.33 20.32
C ILE A 36 -6.36 13.04 19.21
N VAL A 37 -7.48 13.65 19.57
CA VAL A 37 -8.15 14.60 18.70
C VAL A 37 -7.25 15.84 18.65
N ALA A 38 -6.54 16.04 17.54
CA ALA A 38 -5.78 17.26 17.36
C ALA A 38 -6.77 18.45 17.37
N SER A 39 -6.70 19.28 18.40
CA SER A 39 -7.47 20.52 18.44
C SER A 39 -6.93 21.41 17.31
N SER A 40 -7.77 21.73 16.33
CA SER A 40 -7.45 22.73 15.31
C SER A 40 -7.15 24.05 16.02
N GLY A 41 -5.90 24.52 15.93
CA GLY A 41 -5.60 25.93 16.20
C GLY A 41 -6.53 26.82 15.38
N ASN A 42 -6.79 28.01 15.84
CA ASN A 42 -7.71 29.02 15.30
C ASN A 42 -7.48 29.35 13.80
N ASP A 43 -7.74 28.38 12.91
CA ASP A 43 -7.86 28.59 11.49
C ASP A 43 -9.34 28.78 11.13
N ALA A 44 -9.62 29.73 10.27
CA ALA A 44 -10.96 30.07 9.80
C ALA A 44 -11.79 28.81 9.51
N ALA A 45 -12.91 28.67 10.21
CA ALA A 45 -13.93 27.62 10.13
C ALA A 45 -13.42 26.25 9.65
N SER A 46 -13.04 25.38 10.62
CA SER A 46 -12.72 23.98 10.33
C SER A 46 -13.82 23.36 9.48
N PRO A 47 -13.50 22.66 8.36
CA PRO A 47 -14.51 22.05 7.50
C PRO A 47 -15.15 20.79 8.10
N VAL A 48 -14.82 20.43 9.34
CA VAL A 48 -15.40 19.26 10.04
C VAL A 48 -16.92 19.40 10.16
N GLY A 49 -17.62 18.36 9.73
CA GLY A 49 -19.09 18.34 9.65
C GLY A 49 -19.65 18.72 8.28
N ALA A 50 -18.82 19.28 7.40
CA ALA A 50 -19.22 19.56 6.03
C ALA A 50 -19.20 18.28 5.17
N THR A 51 -19.88 18.33 4.03
CA THR A 51 -19.78 17.31 2.98
C THR A 51 -19.38 18.01 1.69
N ILE A 52 -18.27 17.56 1.11
CA ILE A 52 -17.80 18.05 -0.19
C ILE A 52 -18.58 17.33 -1.30
N THR A 53 -19.07 18.13 -2.26
CA THR A 53 -19.84 17.68 -3.41
C THR A 53 -19.35 18.40 -4.68
N MET A 54 -19.88 18.05 -5.85
CA MET A 54 -19.59 18.77 -7.11
C MET A 54 -20.01 20.24 -7.07
N GLN A 55 -20.94 20.64 -6.19
CA GLN A 55 -21.44 22.01 -6.10
C GLN A 55 -20.51 22.92 -5.28
N ASN A 56 -19.82 22.39 -4.26
CA ASN A 56 -19.06 23.19 -3.28
C ASN A 56 -17.56 22.87 -3.20
N TRP A 57 -17.04 21.92 -3.97
CA TRP A 57 -15.63 21.48 -3.85
C TRP A 57 -14.61 22.60 -3.98
N ARG A 58 -14.93 23.70 -4.70
CA ARG A 58 -14.02 24.84 -4.86
C ARG A 58 -13.73 25.55 -3.56
N ASP A 59 -14.66 25.53 -2.60
CA ASP A 59 -14.50 26.12 -1.28
C ASP A 59 -13.47 25.33 -0.44
N TYR A 60 -13.25 24.07 -0.79
CA TYR A 60 -12.33 23.14 -0.12
C TYR A 60 -11.09 22.80 -0.95
N GLN A 61 -10.91 23.42 -2.12
CA GLN A 61 -9.80 23.11 -3.03
C GLN A 61 -8.44 23.24 -2.35
N ASN A 62 -8.29 24.15 -1.39
CA ASN A 62 -7.05 24.33 -0.64
C ASN A 62 -6.65 23.10 0.18
N TYR A 63 -7.57 22.21 0.47
CA TYR A 63 -7.32 20.94 1.17
C TYR A 63 -7.14 19.75 0.20
N MET A 64 -7.18 19.96 -1.09
CA MET A 64 -7.05 18.88 -2.06
C MET A 64 -5.63 18.83 -2.62
N PRO A 65 -5.04 17.63 -2.79
CA PRO A 65 -3.94 17.43 -3.71
C PRO A 65 -4.28 17.95 -5.12
N ASP A 66 -3.29 18.33 -5.89
CA ASP A 66 -3.53 18.95 -7.20
C ASP A 66 -4.24 17.99 -8.17
N GLY A 67 -3.87 16.70 -8.15
CA GLY A 67 -4.54 15.67 -8.93
C GLY A 67 -6.00 15.45 -8.51
N MET A 68 -6.29 15.46 -7.20
CA MET A 68 -7.67 15.38 -6.72
C MET A 68 -8.50 16.58 -7.21
N ALA A 69 -7.98 17.79 -7.09
CA ALA A 69 -8.64 18.99 -7.61
C ALA A 69 -8.86 18.93 -9.13
N ALA A 70 -7.92 18.33 -9.88
CA ALA A 70 -8.05 18.14 -11.33
C ALA A 70 -9.16 17.14 -11.70
N LEU A 71 -9.35 16.08 -10.90
CA LEU A 71 -10.46 15.13 -11.05
C LEU A 71 -11.82 15.84 -10.82
N PHE A 72 -11.92 16.67 -9.77
CA PHE A 72 -13.12 17.50 -9.54
C PHE A 72 -13.37 18.52 -10.64
N ALA A 73 -12.32 19.12 -11.19
CA ALA A 73 -12.44 20.08 -12.29
C ALA A 73 -12.85 19.43 -13.62
N GLY A 74 -12.87 18.10 -13.71
CA GLY A 74 -13.24 17.38 -14.92
C GLY A 74 -12.32 17.62 -16.10
N LYS A 75 -11.03 17.85 -15.86
CA LYS A 75 -10.03 18.19 -16.89
C LYS A 75 -9.67 17.02 -17.81
N TYR A 76 -9.94 15.79 -17.36
CA TYR A 76 -9.53 14.55 -18.02
C TYR A 76 -10.71 13.62 -18.26
N PHE A 77 -10.45 12.47 -18.89
CA PHE A 77 -11.44 11.42 -19.01
C PHE A 77 -11.92 10.97 -17.61
N TRP A 78 -10.98 10.66 -16.72
CA TRP A 78 -11.27 10.37 -15.31
C TRP A 78 -11.66 11.66 -14.60
N LYS A 79 -12.84 11.67 -14.00
CA LYS A 79 -13.40 12.81 -13.28
C LYS A 79 -14.30 12.34 -12.14
N MET A 80 -14.47 13.17 -11.12
CA MET A 80 -15.36 12.84 -10.01
C MET A 80 -16.78 12.56 -10.49
N PRO A 81 -17.47 11.57 -9.90
CA PRO A 81 -18.88 11.32 -10.14
C PRO A 81 -19.74 12.55 -9.85
N ALA A 82 -20.85 12.72 -10.59
CA ALA A 82 -21.70 13.89 -10.43
C ALA A 82 -22.35 14.00 -9.04
N ASP A 83 -22.56 12.88 -8.41
CA ASP A 83 -23.17 12.69 -7.09
C ASP A 83 -22.14 12.43 -5.97
N VAL A 84 -20.84 12.64 -6.25
CA VAL A 84 -19.80 12.46 -5.23
C VAL A 84 -20.14 13.22 -3.95
N ALA A 85 -19.99 12.54 -2.82
CA ALA A 85 -20.16 13.11 -1.51
C ALA A 85 -19.04 12.64 -0.58
N MET A 86 -18.26 13.58 -0.05
CA MET A 86 -17.14 13.31 0.86
C MET A 86 -17.42 13.97 2.21
N PRO A 87 -18.03 13.26 3.18
CA PRO A 87 -18.26 13.81 4.51
C PRO A 87 -16.93 13.99 5.24
N ILE A 88 -16.74 15.14 5.90
CA ILE A 88 -15.53 15.48 6.65
C ILE A 88 -15.76 15.24 8.15
N GLY A 89 -14.88 14.44 8.75
CA GLY A 89 -14.86 14.14 10.17
C GLY A 89 -13.71 14.81 10.91
N PRO A 90 -13.63 14.58 12.23
CA PRO A 90 -12.49 15.00 13.03
C PRO A 90 -11.23 14.23 12.58
N THR A 91 -10.07 14.86 12.77
CA THR A 91 -8.79 14.20 12.56
C THR A 91 -8.53 13.22 13.70
N ILE A 92 -8.24 11.97 13.33
CA ILE A 92 -7.84 10.89 14.24
C ILE A 92 -6.38 10.57 13.92
N ILE A 93 -5.54 10.57 14.94
CA ILE A 93 -4.13 10.18 14.82
C ILE A 93 -3.87 9.08 15.84
N HIS A 94 -3.49 7.91 15.35
CA HIS A 94 -3.03 6.83 16.20
C HIS A 94 -1.53 7.04 16.51
N PRO A 95 -1.09 6.88 17.76
CA PRO A 95 0.31 7.07 18.11
C PRO A 95 1.17 6.01 17.46
N LEU A 96 2.38 6.39 17.04
CA LEU A 96 3.38 5.43 16.56
C LEU A 96 3.71 4.40 17.65
N PRO A 97 4.03 3.15 17.29
CA PRO A 97 4.37 2.11 18.24
C PRO A 97 5.47 2.53 19.19
N LYS A 98 5.28 2.28 20.49
CA LYS A 98 6.22 2.70 21.54
C LYS A 98 7.65 2.29 21.24
N ARG A 99 7.89 1.05 20.82
CA ARG A 99 9.23 0.55 20.50
C ARG A 99 9.86 1.23 19.28
N TYR A 100 9.01 1.63 18.31
CA TYR A 100 9.50 2.39 17.16
C TYR A 100 9.93 3.80 17.59
N VAL A 101 9.18 4.45 18.47
CA VAL A 101 9.56 5.75 19.05
C VAL A 101 10.83 5.62 19.89
N GLU A 102 10.92 4.61 20.76
CA GLU A 102 12.16 4.33 21.55
C GLU A 102 13.37 4.07 20.65
N ALA A 103 13.19 3.38 19.54
CA ALA A 103 14.27 3.17 18.55
C ALA A 103 14.68 4.49 17.89
N THR A 104 13.72 5.35 17.57
CA THR A 104 13.98 6.71 17.05
C THR A 104 14.83 7.51 18.04
N GLU A 105 14.41 7.59 19.30
CA GLU A 105 15.13 8.31 20.35
C GLU A 105 16.57 7.79 20.56
N ARG A 106 16.74 6.47 20.45
CA ARG A 106 18.04 5.82 20.67
C ARG A 106 18.99 5.98 19.49
N TYR A 107 18.51 5.90 18.27
CA TYR A 107 19.35 5.71 17.10
C TYR A 107 19.39 6.90 16.14
N ALA A 108 18.39 7.78 16.11
CA ALA A 108 18.36 8.89 15.15
C ALA A 108 19.59 9.79 15.22
N GLY A 109 20.14 10.03 16.42
CA GLY A 109 21.36 10.82 16.62
C GLY A 109 22.64 10.19 16.05
N GLN A 110 22.60 8.89 15.66
CA GLN A 110 23.73 8.17 15.07
C GLN A 110 23.66 8.15 13.55
N VAL A 111 22.50 8.50 12.97
CA VAL A 111 22.28 8.50 11.53
C VAL A 111 23.02 9.66 10.89
N LYS A 112 23.86 9.34 9.91
CA LYS A 112 24.60 10.30 9.11
C LYS A 112 24.11 10.27 7.67
N LEU A 113 23.86 11.44 7.12
CA LEU A 113 23.64 11.61 5.69
C LEU A 113 24.99 11.62 4.98
N VAL A 114 25.12 10.81 3.92
CA VAL A 114 26.36 10.66 3.17
C VAL A 114 26.10 10.97 1.70
N GLU A 115 26.91 11.84 1.12
CA GLU A 115 26.87 12.11 -0.32
C GLU A 115 27.68 11.05 -1.09
N LEU A 116 27.09 10.56 -2.17
CA LEU A 116 27.70 9.58 -3.05
C LEU A 116 28.41 10.25 -4.24
N PRO A 117 29.42 9.60 -4.86
CA PRO A 117 30.15 10.18 -5.99
C PRO A 117 29.28 10.58 -7.19
N ASN A 118 28.09 9.99 -7.34
CA ASN A 118 27.11 10.32 -8.38
C ASN A 118 26.19 11.47 -8.02
N GLY A 119 26.42 12.17 -6.90
CA GLY A 119 25.56 13.24 -6.38
C GLY A 119 24.31 12.73 -5.65
N GLY A 120 24.12 11.42 -5.52
CA GLY A 120 23.07 10.82 -4.73
C GLY A 120 23.36 10.89 -3.24
N LEU A 121 22.36 10.54 -2.44
CA LEU A 121 22.46 10.53 -0.99
C LEU A 121 22.18 9.13 -0.47
N THR A 122 22.88 8.76 0.61
CA THR A 122 22.59 7.56 1.40
C THR A 122 22.68 7.90 2.89
N LEU A 123 22.41 6.91 3.73
CA LEU A 123 22.58 7.07 5.17
C LEU A 123 23.45 5.96 5.75
N GLU A 124 24.17 6.29 6.80
CA GLU A 124 24.95 5.36 7.62
C GLU A 124 24.49 5.42 9.07
N GLY A 125 24.71 4.34 9.83
CA GLY A 125 24.41 4.29 11.26
C GLY A 125 22.91 4.09 11.58
N TYR A 126 22.07 3.82 10.60
CA TYR A 126 20.65 3.54 10.83
C TYR A 126 20.49 2.16 11.50
N ALA A 127 19.66 2.10 12.55
CA ALA A 127 19.43 0.88 13.33
C ALA A 127 17.96 0.68 13.76
N GLY A 128 17.02 1.52 13.27
CA GLY A 128 15.59 1.44 13.52
C GLY A 128 14.96 2.78 13.89
N GLY A 129 13.64 2.88 13.82
CA GLY A 129 12.89 4.10 14.06
C GLY A 129 12.92 5.09 12.90
N GLU A 130 12.58 6.35 13.16
CA GLU A 130 12.73 7.42 12.17
C GLU A 130 14.19 7.84 12.04
N PRO A 131 14.81 7.79 10.85
CA PRO A 131 16.17 8.25 10.69
C PRO A 131 16.34 9.77 10.94
N PHE A 132 15.33 10.58 10.61
CA PHE A 132 15.37 12.03 10.74
C PHE A 132 14.08 12.59 11.37
N PRO A 133 13.85 12.46 12.68
CA PRO A 133 12.55 12.77 13.32
C PRO A 133 12.12 14.25 13.20
N ARG A 134 13.01 15.13 12.85
CA ARG A 134 12.75 16.53 12.54
C ARG A 134 13.53 16.93 11.30
N PRO A 135 13.07 16.51 10.12
CA PRO A 135 13.81 16.74 8.88
C PRO A 135 13.96 18.25 8.61
N ALA A 136 15.20 18.72 8.59
CA ALA A 136 15.58 20.09 8.35
C ALA A 136 16.62 20.18 7.22
N GLU A 137 16.84 21.37 6.69
CA GLU A 137 17.92 21.60 5.72
C GLU A 137 19.30 21.28 6.31
N PRO A 138 20.28 20.95 5.48
CA PRO A 138 20.17 20.69 4.05
C PRO A 138 19.48 19.36 3.73
N HIS A 139 19.00 19.22 2.48
CA HIS A 139 18.39 17.97 1.95
C HIS A 139 17.10 17.54 2.67
N ARG A 140 16.31 18.51 3.11
CA ARG A 140 15.07 18.25 3.86
C ARG A 140 14.12 17.28 3.14
N GLY A 141 13.94 17.45 1.83
CA GLY A 141 13.07 16.59 1.03
C GLY A 141 13.54 15.15 1.03
N TRP A 142 14.83 14.92 0.86
CA TRP A 142 15.41 13.58 0.90
C TRP A 142 15.26 12.93 2.30
N LYS A 143 15.44 13.71 3.37
CA LYS A 143 15.22 13.23 4.75
C LYS A 143 13.77 12.82 4.99
N VAL A 144 12.80 13.55 4.43
CA VAL A 144 11.38 13.15 4.46
C VAL A 144 11.17 11.84 3.71
N LEU A 145 11.79 11.66 2.53
CA LEU A 145 11.71 10.39 1.80
C LEU A 145 12.38 9.24 2.55
N ALA A 146 13.48 9.50 3.27
CA ALA A 146 14.11 8.48 4.10
C ALA A 146 13.17 8.05 5.25
N ASN A 147 12.50 9.00 5.90
CA ASN A 147 11.50 8.67 6.91
C ASN A 147 10.32 7.88 6.31
N LEU A 148 9.84 8.25 5.12
CA LEU A 148 8.84 7.48 4.40
C LEU A 148 9.33 6.05 4.10
N TRP A 149 10.58 5.90 3.67
CA TRP A 149 11.17 4.58 3.39
C TRP A 149 11.27 3.70 4.63
N PHE A 150 11.66 4.28 5.77
CA PHE A 150 11.85 3.58 7.04
C PHE A 150 10.66 3.72 8.00
N ARG A 151 9.49 4.21 7.53
CA ARG A 151 8.30 4.32 8.36
C ARG A 151 7.95 2.98 8.99
N TYR A 152 7.25 3.02 10.11
CA TYR A 152 6.77 1.81 10.75
C TYR A 152 5.85 1.03 9.80
N LEU A 153 6.10 -0.24 9.67
CA LEU A 153 5.23 -1.24 9.09
C LEU A 153 5.30 -2.48 9.97
N PRO A 154 4.20 -3.20 10.23
CA PRO A 154 4.25 -4.47 10.96
C PRO A 154 5.22 -5.45 10.30
N HIS A 155 5.89 -6.25 11.14
CA HIS A 155 6.89 -7.22 10.71
C HIS A 155 6.40 -8.16 9.60
N LEU A 156 5.14 -8.62 9.72
CA LEU A 156 4.53 -9.52 8.75
C LEU A 156 3.10 -9.09 8.49
N THR A 157 2.74 -8.93 7.23
CA THR A 157 1.34 -8.82 6.80
C THR A 157 1.05 -9.84 5.72
N VAL A 158 -0.10 -10.49 5.83
CA VAL A 158 -0.58 -11.49 4.87
C VAL A 158 -1.99 -11.14 4.44
N ASN A 159 -2.12 -10.77 3.20
CA ASN A 159 -3.40 -10.65 2.52
C ASN A 159 -3.59 -11.91 1.66
N THR A 160 -4.59 -12.72 1.96
CA THR A 160 -4.78 -14.00 1.25
C THR A 160 -5.64 -13.88 0.00
N ASN A 161 -6.36 -12.79 -0.18
CA ASN A 161 -7.31 -12.64 -1.30
C ASN A 161 -7.58 -11.15 -1.66
N GLY A 162 -6.52 -10.38 -1.81
CA GLY A 162 -6.62 -9.01 -2.33
C GLY A 162 -7.15 -9.01 -3.75
N VAL A 163 -7.85 -7.94 -4.12
CA VAL A 163 -8.43 -7.77 -5.46
C VAL A 163 -7.79 -6.55 -6.12
N VAL A 164 -7.43 -6.71 -7.39
CA VAL A 164 -7.02 -5.62 -8.26
C VAL A 164 -7.90 -5.60 -9.50
N CYS A 165 -8.48 -4.44 -9.79
CA CYS A 165 -9.37 -4.25 -10.93
C CYS A 165 -8.84 -3.15 -11.83
N THR A 166 -8.73 -3.42 -13.11
CA THR A 166 -8.38 -2.46 -14.15
C THR A 166 -9.63 -2.00 -14.89
N MET A 167 -9.65 -0.75 -15.27
CA MET A 167 -10.75 -0.12 -16.02
C MET A 167 -10.18 0.63 -17.22
N ASP A 168 -10.91 0.64 -18.32
CA ASP A 168 -10.56 1.40 -19.52
C ASP A 168 -11.62 2.46 -19.87
N SER A 169 -11.34 3.27 -20.88
CA SER A 169 -12.24 4.30 -21.37
C SER A 169 -13.56 3.75 -21.96
N GLY A 170 -13.64 2.47 -22.22
CA GLY A 170 -14.87 1.77 -22.65
C GLY A 170 -15.72 1.31 -21.48
N ASN A 171 -15.34 1.63 -20.23
CA ASN A 171 -15.94 1.11 -18.99
C ASN A 171 -15.84 -0.42 -18.86
N SER A 172 -14.91 -1.05 -19.54
CA SER A 172 -14.60 -2.46 -19.32
C SER A 172 -13.86 -2.61 -18.00
N VAL A 173 -14.29 -3.55 -17.17
CA VAL A 173 -13.67 -3.85 -15.87
C VAL A 173 -13.14 -5.28 -15.90
N SER A 174 -11.86 -5.43 -15.58
CA SER A 174 -11.21 -6.74 -15.44
C SER A 174 -10.56 -6.84 -14.06
N CYS A 175 -10.92 -7.86 -13.30
CA CYS A 175 -10.41 -8.03 -11.95
C CYS A 175 -9.57 -9.30 -11.82
N LYS A 176 -8.54 -9.21 -10.98
CA LYS A 176 -7.71 -10.34 -10.54
C LYS A 176 -7.79 -10.45 -9.03
N ALA A 177 -7.76 -11.66 -8.51
CA ALA A 177 -7.59 -11.89 -7.09
C ALA A 177 -6.22 -12.53 -6.83
N GLY A 178 -5.60 -12.15 -5.72
CA GLY A 178 -4.25 -12.61 -5.41
C GLY A 178 -3.95 -12.63 -3.92
N MET A 179 -2.76 -13.11 -3.62
CA MET A 179 -2.20 -13.14 -2.28
C MET A 179 -0.97 -12.23 -2.24
N LYS A 180 -0.85 -11.45 -1.16
CA LYS A 180 0.33 -10.63 -0.89
C LYS A 180 0.88 -10.98 0.49
N VAL A 181 2.18 -11.22 0.56
CA VAL A 181 2.90 -11.41 1.83
C VAL A 181 4.02 -10.39 1.87
N TYR A 182 3.93 -9.44 2.78
CA TYR A 182 5.01 -8.51 3.10
C TYR A 182 5.71 -8.99 4.36
N ARG A 183 7.04 -9.01 4.36
CA ARG A 183 7.83 -9.36 5.53
C ARG A 183 9.04 -8.45 5.68
N GLN A 184 9.09 -7.73 6.80
CA GLN A 184 10.26 -6.95 7.18
C GLN A 184 11.27 -7.87 7.86
N LEU A 185 12.52 -7.81 7.42
CA LEU A 185 13.59 -8.75 7.80
C LEU A 185 14.67 -8.07 8.63
N ALA A 186 14.74 -6.73 8.60
CA ALA A 186 15.68 -5.96 9.41
C ALA A 186 14.98 -4.72 10.01
N PHE A 187 15.58 -4.20 11.06
CA PHE A 187 15.13 -3.01 11.79
C PHE A 187 13.72 -3.13 12.37
N ASN A 188 13.30 -4.35 12.72
CA ASN A 188 12.00 -4.60 13.33
C ASN A 188 11.92 -3.98 14.73
N THR A 189 10.73 -3.48 15.07
CA THR A 189 10.43 -2.92 16.39
C THR A 189 9.22 -3.59 17.05
N ASP A 190 8.60 -4.56 16.39
CA ASP A 190 7.45 -5.27 16.93
C ASP A 190 7.79 -6.09 18.19
N PRO A 191 6.87 -6.21 19.14
CA PRO A 191 7.06 -7.01 20.33
C PRO A 191 7.39 -8.47 19.99
N GLY A 192 8.41 -9.03 20.65
CA GLY A 192 8.80 -10.44 20.48
C GLY A 192 9.56 -10.76 19.18
N ILE A 193 9.66 -9.83 18.25
CA ILE A 193 10.38 -10.02 16.99
C ILE A 193 11.82 -9.54 17.12
N PRO A 194 12.82 -10.34 16.67
CA PRO A 194 14.21 -9.87 16.59
C PRO A 194 14.34 -8.65 15.68
N ARG A 195 15.18 -7.68 16.04
CA ARG A 195 15.45 -6.50 15.20
C ARG A 195 15.83 -6.92 13.77
N ASP A 196 16.72 -7.86 13.66
CA ASP A 196 17.16 -8.45 12.39
C ASP A 196 16.85 -9.95 12.43
N ILE A 197 16.17 -10.45 11.41
CA ILE A 197 15.73 -11.84 11.37
C ILE A 197 16.92 -12.75 11.04
N PRO A 198 17.25 -13.73 11.89
CA PRO A 198 18.31 -14.70 11.60
C PRO A 198 18.08 -15.45 10.29
N GLY A 199 19.15 -15.59 9.47
CA GLY A 199 19.07 -16.22 8.15
C GLY A 199 18.59 -15.31 7.01
N ALA A 200 18.36 -14.02 7.31
CA ALA A 200 17.96 -13.02 6.31
C ALA A 200 18.94 -11.83 6.25
N GLU A 201 20.19 -12.04 6.59
CA GLU A 201 21.22 -11.01 6.73
C GLU A 201 21.32 -10.14 5.46
N GLY A 202 21.40 -8.83 5.70
CA GLY A 202 21.49 -7.81 4.65
C GLY A 202 20.21 -7.50 3.91
N LYS A 203 19.13 -8.27 4.08
CA LYS A 203 17.82 -7.96 3.52
C LYS A 203 17.06 -7.02 4.44
N PHE A 204 16.29 -6.09 3.85
CA PHE A 204 15.42 -5.19 4.60
C PHE A 204 13.99 -5.73 4.67
N PHE A 205 13.40 -6.00 3.51
CA PHE A 205 12.06 -6.60 3.43
C PHE A 205 11.92 -7.47 2.18
N THR A 206 10.90 -8.30 2.16
CA THR A 206 10.42 -8.98 0.95
C THR A 206 8.94 -8.73 0.75
N GLN A 207 8.53 -8.68 -0.51
CA GLN A 207 7.14 -8.63 -0.93
C GLN A 207 6.92 -9.75 -1.94
N TYR A 208 6.00 -10.65 -1.59
CA TYR A 208 5.60 -11.79 -2.39
C TYR A 208 4.16 -11.60 -2.82
N GLU A 209 3.89 -11.63 -4.12
CA GLU A 209 2.57 -11.42 -4.70
C GLU A 209 2.26 -12.53 -5.68
N MET A 210 1.15 -13.24 -5.47
CA MET A 210 0.74 -14.37 -6.29
C MET A 210 -0.69 -14.22 -6.79
N VAL A 211 -0.88 -14.32 -8.09
CA VAL A 211 -2.21 -14.36 -8.72
C VAL A 211 -2.89 -15.68 -8.39
N LYS A 212 -4.13 -15.62 -7.92
CA LYS A 212 -5.02 -16.76 -7.64
C LYS A 212 -6.13 -16.88 -8.68
N GLU A 213 -6.64 -15.75 -9.16
CA GLU A 213 -7.66 -15.63 -10.18
C GLU A 213 -7.29 -14.49 -11.16
N PRO A 214 -7.54 -14.65 -12.46
CA PRO A 214 -8.20 -15.77 -13.15
C PRO A 214 -7.28 -17.00 -13.30
N GLU A 215 -7.88 -18.16 -13.62
CA GLU A 215 -7.16 -19.45 -13.72
C GLU A 215 -6.00 -19.42 -14.75
N GLN A 216 -6.13 -18.65 -15.83
CA GLN A 216 -5.09 -18.53 -16.86
C GLN A 216 -3.78 -17.91 -16.34
N GLU A 217 -3.87 -17.06 -15.33
CA GLU A 217 -2.74 -16.38 -14.70
C GLU A 217 -2.37 -16.95 -13.32
N ARG A 218 -3.16 -17.93 -12.86
CA ARG A 218 -2.99 -18.51 -11.54
C ARG A 218 -1.56 -19.00 -11.30
N TYR A 219 -1.04 -18.74 -10.10
CA TYR A 219 0.33 -19.00 -9.67
C TYR A 219 1.40 -18.10 -10.28
N THR A 220 1.08 -17.18 -11.21
CA THR A 220 2.04 -16.14 -11.57
C THR A 220 2.40 -15.38 -10.31
N THR A 221 3.70 -15.34 -10.00
CA THR A 221 4.16 -14.80 -8.72
C THR A 221 5.32 -13.86 -8.92
N VAL A 222 5.29 -12.74 -8.23
CA VAL A 222 6.40 -11.78 -8.16
C VAL A 222 6.97 -11.81 -6.75
N LEU A 223 8.29 -11.92 -6.64
CA LEU A 223 9.03 -11.77 -5.39
C LEU A 223 10.01 -10.61 -5.53
N THR A 224 9.82 -9.60 -4.70
CA THR A 224 10.75 -8.48 -4.54
C THR A 224 11.55 -8.68 -3.26
N ILE A 225 12.87 -8.55 -3.35
CA ILE A 225 13.80 -8.60 -2.20
C ILE A 225 14.53 -7.26 -2.14
N SER A 226 14.26 -6.49 -1.11
CA SER A 226 14.94 -5.22 -0.82
C SER A 226 16.05 -5.41 0.22
N TYR A 227 17.04 -4.55 0.18
CA TYR A 227 18.24 -4.67 1.02
C TYR A 227 18.35 -3.50 2.00
N ALA A 228 18.99 -3.75 3.15
CA ALA A 228 19.29 -2.76 4.16
C ALA A 228 20.28 -1.68 3.64
N ASP A 229 21.19 -2.08 2.76
CA ASP A 229 22.06 -1.16 2.03
C ASP A 229 21.28 -0.49 0.90
N LEU A 230 21.01 0.81 1.02
CA LEU A 230 20.29 1.60 0.03
C LEU A 230 21.02 1.70 -1.32
N GLN A 231 22.33 1.47 -1.38
CA GLN A 231 23.09 1.47 -2.63
C GLN A 231 22.88 0.17 -3.42
N ARG A 232 22.47 -0.89 -2.72
CA ARG A 232 22.14 -2.15 -3.37
C ARG A 232 20.73 -2.09 -3.96
N GLN A 233 20.66 -2.38 -5.25
CA GLN A 233 19.38 -2.47 -5.94
C GLN A 233 18.61 -3.72 -5.49
N GLU A 234 17.28 -3.63 -5.47
CA GLU A 234 16.42 -4.76 -5.18
C GLU A 234 16.56 -5.86 -6.23
N ASP A 235 16.37 -7.10 -5.81
CA ASP A 235 16.20 -8.23 -6.71
C ASP A 235 14.71 -8.50 -6.90
N VAL A 236 14.29 -8.64 -8.15
CA VAL A 236 12.91 -9.00 -8.50
C VAL A 236 12.92 -10.31 -9.30
N TYR A 237 12.09 -11.25 -8.88
CA TYR A 237 11.92 -12.54 -9.56
C TYR A 237 10.47 -12.74 -9.93
N VAL A 238 10.22 -13.25 -11.12
CA VAL A 238 8.88 -13.65 -11.57
C VAL A 238 8.84 -15.14 -11.78
N PHE A 239 7.92 -15.83 -11.12
CA PHE A 239 7.60 -17.22 -11.42
C PHE A 239 6.52 -17.27 -12.50
N ILE A 240 6.82 -18.02 -13.56
CA ILE A 240 5.92 -18.20 -14.71
C ILE A 240 5.44 -19.64 -14.73
N PRO A 241 4.16 -19.93 -14.42
CA PRO A 241 3.62 -21.26 -14.29
C PRO A 241 3.82 -22.13 -15.54
N ALA A 242 3.62 -21.56 -16.73
CA ALA A 242 3.81 -22.27 -17.99
C ALA A 242 5.25 -22.77 -18.18
N LEU A 243 6.24 -22.08 -17.64
CA LEU A 243 7.64 -22.45 -17.68
C LEU A 243 8.08 -23.27 -16.46
N ARG A 244 7.26 -23.36 -15.42
CA ARG A 244 7.55 -24.00 -14.12
C ARG A 244 8.87 -23.55 -13.50
N ARG A 245 9.25 -22.30 -13.75
CA ARG A 245 10.49 -21.71 -13.21
C ARG A 245 10.34 -20.23 -12.94
N TYR A 246 11.16 -19.73 -12.06
CA TYR A 246 11.30 -18.28 -11.85
C TYR A 246 12.40 -17.72 -12.76
N GLN A 247 12.28 -16.43 -13.06
CA GLN A 247 13.29 -15.67 -13.82
C GLN A 247 13.58 -14.36 -13.07
N PRO A 248 14.84 -13.92 -13.01
CA PRO A 248 15.13 -12.58 -12.53
C PRO A 248 14.60 -11.56 -13.54
N MET A 249 14.01 -10.49 -13.04
CA MET A 249 13.65 -9.33 -13.85
C MET A 249 14.85 -8.38 -13.95
N SER A 250 14.99 -7.78 -15.12
CA SER A 250 15.99 -6.72 -15.28
C SER A 250 15.65 -5.53 -14.37
N PRO A 251 16.62 -5.01 -13.61
CA PRO A 251 16.45 -3.78 -12.86
C PRO A 251 16.04 -2.57 -13.71
N MET A 252 16.26 -2.62 -15.02
CA MET A 252 15.84 -1.59 -15.98
C MET A 252 14.35 -1.67 -16.35
N ALA A 253 13.65 -2.76 -16.00
CA ALA A 253 12.24 -2.95 -16.28
C ALA A 253 11.30 -2.20 -15.31
N ARG A 254 11.79 -1.19 -14.60
CA ARG A 254 11.00 -0.41 -13.61
C ARG A 254 9.88 0.43 -14.24
N CYS A 255 9.90 0.61 -15.55
CA CYS A 255 8.88 1.33 -16.31
C CYS A 255 7.75 0.43 -16.83
N SER A 256 7.87 -0.87 -16.67
CA SER A 256 6.84 -1.80 -17.12
C SER A 256 5.69 -1.83 -16.10
N ALA A 257 4.48 -1.76 -16.61
CA ALA A 257 3.28 -1.98 -15.81
C ALA A 257 3.29 -3.39 -15.22
N ASP A 258 3.00 -3.50 -13.93
CA ASP A 258 2.96 -4.78 -13.24
C ASP A 258 1.66 -5.52 -13.58
N LEU A 259 1.79 -6.71 -14.18
CA LEU A 259 0.67 -7.62 -14.46
C LEU A 259 -0.52 -6.95 -15.17
N GLY A 260 -0.25 -5.94 -16.00
CA GLY A 260 -1.28 -5.22 -16.78
C GLY A 260 -2.06 -4.17 -15.97
N THR A 261 -1.54 -3.75 -14.84
CA THR A 261 -2.07 -2.65 -14.01
C THR A 261 -1.41 -1.31 -14.38
N ASP A 262 -1.79 -0.23 -13.69
CA ASP A 262 -1.10 1.06 -13.77
C ASP A 262 0.04 1.20 -12.75
N GLU A 263 0.20 0.24 -11.86
CA GLU A 263 1.33 0.16 -10.92
C GLU A 263 2.62 -0.21 -11.65
N THR A 264 3.71 0.41 -11.25
CA THR A 264 5.06 0.05 -11.67
C THR A 264 5.89 -0.46 -10.47
N PRO A 265 7.05 -1.09 -10.68
CA PRO A 265 7.93 -1.45 -9.56
C PRO A 265 8.28 -0.30 -8.62
N ASP A 266 8.28 0.95 -9.10
CA ASP A 266 8.53 2.13 -8.26
C ASP A 266 7.35 2.51 -7.34
N ASP A 267 6.16 1.99 -7.62
CA ASP A 267 4.93 2.28 -6.88
C ASP A 267 4.61 1.20 -5.83
N ARG A 268 5.26 0.04 -5.93
CA ARG A 268 5.10 -1.06 -4.95
C ARG A 268 5.41 -0.59 -3.53
N ARG A 269 5.21 -1.43 -2.55
CA ARG A 269 5.40 -1.15 -1.13
C ARG A 269 4.56 0.05 -0.67
N TYR A 270 3.27 -0.05 -0.99
CA TYR A 270 2.28 0.91 -0.51
C TYR A 270 2.52 2.35 -1.01
N GLY A 271 2.75 2.46 -2.31
CA GLY A 271 2.86 3.71 -3.05
C GLY A 271 4.28 4.17 -3.36
N PHE A 272 5.31 3.71 -2.65
CA PHE A 272 6.67 4.17 -2.89
C PHE A 272 7.72 3.08 -2.70
N ASN A 273 8.41 2.70 -3.79
CA ASN A 273 9.48 1.70 -3.82
C ASN A 273 10.68 2.12 -4.70
N SER A 274 10.92 3.40 -4.82
CA SER A 274 12.05 3.90 -5.63
C SER A 274 13.36 3.87 -4.83
N ASN A 275 14.48 3.67 -5.53
CA ASN A 275 15.81 3.67 -4.92
C ASN A 275 16.23 5.11 -4.53
N LEU A 276 16.28 5.38 -3.24
CA LEU A 276 16.58 6.70 -2.68
C LEU A 276 17.90 7.29 -3.15
N THR A 277 18.93 6.45 -3.40
CA THR A 277 20.27 6.90 -3.80
C THR A 277 20.33 7.45 -5.22
N ARG A 278 19.24 7.32 -5.97
CA ARG A 278 19.11 7.78 -7.36
C ARG A 278 18.14 8.95 -7.52
N LEU A 279 17.64 9.47 -6.41
CA LEU A 279 16.60 10.50 -6.40
C LEU A 279 17.11 11.81 -5.80
N LYS A 280 16.62 12.88 -6.37
CA LYS A 280 16.59 14.21 -5.77
C LYS A 280 15.21 14.48 -5.22
N ALA A 281 15.11 15.05 -4.03
CA ALA A 281 13.84 15.35 -3.40
C ALA A 281 13.89 16.69 -2.68
N ASP A 282 12.87 17.50 -2.91
CA ASP A 282 12.70 18.84 -2.32
C ASP A 282 11.32 18.96 -1.67
N VAL A 283 11.24 19.49 -0.45
CA VAL A 283 9.96 19.89 0.14
C VAL A 283 9.53 21.21 -0.54
N ILE A 284 8.52 21.11 -1.40
CA ILE A 284 8.00 22.28 -2.15
C ILE A 284 6.86 23.00 -1.42
N GLY A 285 6.39 22.44 -0.32
CA GLY A 285 5.37 23.01 0.54
C GLY A 285 4.96 22.11 1.68
N GLU A 286 4.11 22.64 2.54
CA GLU A 286 3.42 21.93 3.60
C GLU A 286 1.94 22.29 3.51
N LYS A 287 1.06 21.30 3.62
CA LYS A 287 -0.36 21.51 3.34
C LYS A 287 -1.21 20.59 4.23
N LYS A 288 -2.35 21.11 4.69
CA LYS A 288 -3.42 20.23 5.19
C LYS A 288 -4.15 19.63 4.01
N ILE A 289 -4.24 18.31 3.93
CA ILE A 289 -4.94 17.63 2.84
C ILE A 289 -6.05 16.73 3.35
N LEU A 290 -7.05 16.54 2.50
CA LEU A 290 -8.09 15.54 2.70
C LEU A 290 -7.49 14.15 2.49
N ALA A 291 -7.66 13.29 3.50
CA ALA A 291 -7.27 11.89 3.46
C ALA A 291 -8.38 11.03 4.02
N LEU A 292 -8.56 9.84 3.49
CA LEU A 292 -9.51 8.85 3.99
C LEU A 292 -8.75 7.80 4.78
N LEU A 293 -8.92 7.82 6.10
CA LEU A 293 -8.35 6.88 7.06
C LEU A 293 -9.45 6.39 8.01
N ASP A 294 -9.18 5.35 8.80
CA ASP A 294 -10.14 4.78 9.77
C ASP A 294 -11.51 4.42 9.16
N TYR A 295 -11.50 4.04 7.90
CA TYR A 295 -12.71 3.65 7.20
C TYR A 295 -13.01 2.16 7.34
N GLN A 296 -14.28 1.81 7.14
CA GLN A 296 -14.72 0.44 6.98
C GLN A 296 -15.18 0.24 5.54
N MET A 297 -14.60 -0.72 4.86
CA MET A 297 -15.10 -1.08 3.54
C MET A 297 -16.51 -1.65 3.67
N PRO A 298 -17.49 -1.13 2.91
CA PRO A 298 -18.81 -1.75 2.82
C PRO A 298 -18.72 -3.17 2.28
N SER A 299 -19.67 -4.02 2.65
CA SER A 299 -19.75 -5.38 2.14
C SER A 299 -19.95 -5.41 0.63
N GLY A 300 -19.28 -6.34 -0.02
CA GLY A 300 -19.37 -6.57 -1.45
C GLY A 300 -18.04 -6.37 -2.18
N ARG A 301 -17.98 -6.93 -3.38
CA ARG A 301 -16.77 -6.83 -4.23
C ARG A 301 -16.86 -5.62 -5.15
N PHE A 302 -15.70 -5.11 -5.58
CA PHE A 302 -15.65 -4.11 -6.64
C PHE A 302 -16.51 -4.54 -7.86
N PRO A 303 -17.34 -3.66 -8.46
CA PRO A 303 -17.42 -2.21 -8.21
C PRO A 303 -18.53 -1.78 -7.22
N ALA A 304 -19.23 -2.71 -6.58
CA ALA A 304 -20.44 -2.42 -5.79
C ALA A 304 -20.22 -1.41 -4.64
N ASN A 305 -18.99 -1.28 -4.16
CA ASN A 305 -18.64 -0.41 -3.03
C ASN A 305 -18.02 0.92 -3.44
N TYR A 306 -18.02 1.23 -4.73
CA TYR A 306 -17.29 2.38 -5.27
C TYR A 306 -18.19 3.26 -6.12
N ASP A 307 -17.96 4.57 -6.08
CA ASP A 307 -18.58 5.50 -6.98
C ASP A 307 -17.94 5.38 -8.38
N MET A 308 -18.72 4.84 -9.29
CA MET A 308 -18.29 4.60 -10.67
C MET A 308 -18.56 5.81 -11.56
N PRO A 309 -17.86 6.02 -12.68
CA PRO A 309 -16.85 5.15 -13.27
C PRO A 309 -15.43 5.30 -12.70
N LEU A 310 -15.21 6.21 -11.77
CA LEU A 310 -13.88 6.52 -11.24
C LEU A 310 -13.34 5.42 -10.30
N GLY A 311 -14.23 4.63 -9.67
CA GLY A 311 -13.83 3.72 -8.59
C GLY A 311 -13.47 4.49 -7.32
N TRP A 312 -14.19 5.58 -7.02
CA TRP A 312 -13.96 6.42 -5.86
C TRP A 312 -14.62 5.83 -4.60
N PRO A 313 -14.02 6.00 -3.39
CA PRO A 313 -14.66 5.56 -2.15
C PRO A 313 -16.02 6.20 -1.92
N MET A 314 -17.05 5.39 -1.66
CA MET A 314 -18.39 5.86 -1.35
C MET A 314 -18.47 6.52 0.05
N PRO A 315 -19.45 7.41 0.31
CA PRO A 315 -19.67 8.00 1.63
C PRO A 315 -19.85 6.98 2.77
N ALA A 316 -20.36 5.79 2.44
CA ALA A 316 -20.57 4.70 3.38
C ALA A 316 -19.27 4.13 3.97
N TRP A 317 -18.11 4.38 3.36
CA TRP A 317 -16.83 3.93 3.90
C TRP A 317 -16.45 4.65 5.19
N GLY A 318 -16.75 5.94 5.31
CA GLY A 318 -16.40 6.74 6.48
C GLY A 318 -16.25 8.21 6.16
N LYS A 319 -15.54 8.89 7.03
CA LYS A 319 -15.34 10.33 6.93
C LYS A 319 -13.91 10.66 6.54
N TRP A 320 -13.76 11.60 5.63
CA TRP A 320 -12.49 12.19 5.27
C TRP A 320 -11.96 13.03 6.42
N GLN A 321 -10.65 13.05 6.60
CA GLN A 321 -9.95 13.76 7.65
C GLN A 321 -8.98 14.77 7.05
N LEU A 322 -8.65 15.82 7.80
CA LEU A 322 -7.56 16.71 7.44
C LEU A 322 -6.25 16.21 8.04
N ARG A 323 -5.26 15.95 7.20
CA ARG A 323 -3.92 15.53 7.64
C ARG A 323 -2.88 16.57 7.23
N ASP A 324 -1.97 16.88 8.15
CA ASP A 324 -0.82 17.74 7.85
C ASP A 324 0.19 16.93 7.02
N ALA A 325 0.53 17.42 5.84
CA ALA A 325 1.42 16.72 4.92
C ALA A 325 2.61 17.60 4.49
N TYR A 326 3.76 16.95 4.30
CA TYR A 326 4.83 17.48 3.45
C TYR A 326 4.44 17.25 1.99
N VAL A 327 4.63 18.27 1.14
CA VAL A 327 4.52 18.13 -0.30
C VAL A 327 5.94 18.00 -0.86
N VAL A 328 6.29 16.80 -1.29
CA VAL A 328 7.65 16.46 -1.70
C VAL A 328 7.72 16.25 -3.20
N SER A 329 8.49 17.06 -3.88
CA SER A 329 8.82 16.89 -5.31
C SER A 329 10.02 15.97 -5.44
N VAL A 330 9.87 14.89 -6.18
CA VAL A 330 10.90 13.86 -6.38
C VAL A 330 11.21 13.76 -7.87
N THR A 331 12.49 13.80 -8.21
CA THR A 331 12.99 13.64 -9.57
C THR A 331 14.17 12.65 -9.57
N LYS A 332 14.46 12.07 -10.73
CA LYS A 332 15.68 11.25 -10.89
C LYS A 332 16.92 12.14 -10.90
N LEU A 333 18.03 11.61 -10.42
CA LEU A 333 19.35 12.22 -10.66
C LEU A 333 19.76 12.06 -12.13
N ASP A 334 20.49 13.01 -12.64
CA ASP A 334 21.02 12.98 -13.99
C ASP A 334 21.90 11.72 -14.18
N GLY A 335 21.69 11.01 -15.30
CA GLY A 335 22.40 9.77 -15.61
C GLY A 335 21.92 8.53 -14.85
N SER A 336 20.97 8.64 -13.90
CA SER A 336 20.37 7.50 -13.26
C SER A 336 19.30 6.88 -14.18
N GLY A 337 19.65 5.79 -14.88
CA GLY A 337 18.70 5.05 -15.71
C GLY A 337 17.61 4.34 -14.88
N GLY A 338 16.54 3.91 -15.56
CA GLY A 338 15.53 3.02 -14.96
C GLY A 338 14.37 3.70 -14.27
N HIS A 339 14.22 5.02 -14.34
CA HIS A 339 13.02 5.74 -13.87
C HIS A 339 12.21 6.25 -15.06
N CYS A 340 10.89 6.02 -15.03
CA CYS A 340 9.95 6.39 -16.09
C CYS A 340 9.29 7.74 -15.89
N LEU A 341 9.35 8.26 -14.67
CA LEU A 341 8.71 9.50 -14.30
C LEU A 341 9.68 10.66 -14.48
N GLY A 342 9.22 11.74 -15.09
CA GLY A 342 9.92 13.01 -15.07
C GLY A 342 9.91 13.64 -13.68
N LYS A 343 8.76 13.51 -12.99
CA LYS A 343 8.56 14.01 -11.63
C LYS A 343 7.48 13.21 -10.92
N ARG A 344 7.63 13.04 -9.61
CA ARG A 344 6.61 12.56 -8.68
C ARG A 344 6.41 13.61 -7.60
N VAL A 345 5.18 13.98 -7.29
CA VAL A 345 4.84 14.82 -6.13
C VAL A 345 4.11 13.93 -5.13
N ILE A 346 4.69 13.76 -3.96
CA ILE A 346 4.15 12.90 -2.90
C ILE A 346 3.64 13.80 -1.76
N TYR A 347 2.41 13.55 -1.32
CA TYR A 347 1.85 14.14 -0.11
C TYR A 347 2.07 13.18 1.04
N VAL A 348 3.10 13.45 1.84
CA VAL A 348 3.57 12.58 2.93
C VAL A 348 3.00 13.06 4.25
N ASP A 349 2.26 12.19 4.94
CA ASP A 349 1.71 12.48 6.27
C ASP A 349 2.83 12.82 7.27
N LYS A 350 2.70 13.91 8.00
CA LYS A 350 3.71 14.31 9.00
C LYS A 350 3.71 13.45 10.26
N ALA A 351 2.59 12.80 10.57
CA ALA A 351 2.48 11.98 11.77
C ALA A 351 3.08 10.58 11.59
N THR A 352 2.96 10.00 10.40
CA THR A 352 3.33 8.59 10.15
C THR A 352 4.35 8.41 9.02
N TYR A 353 4.62 9.47 8.27
CA TYR A 353 5.38 9.43 7.01
C TYR A 353 4.78 8.49 5.94
N ALA A 354 3.51 8.09 6.09
CA ALA A 354 2.81 7.36 5.04
C ALA A 354 2.49 8.29 3.85
N PRO A 355 2.59 7.81 2.60
CA PRO A 355 2.10 8.56 1.46
C PRO A 355 0.56 8.53 1.48
N LEU A 356 -0.08 9.66 1.25
CA LEU A 356 -1.54 9.80 1.22
C LEU A 356 -2.08 10.08 -0.17
N TRP A 357 -1.26 10.68 -1.03
CA TRP A 357 -1.59 11.00 -2.40
C TRP A 357 -0.32 11.21 -3.22
N GLU A 358 -0.39 10.93 -4.53
CA GLU A 358 0.70 11.22 -5.45
C GLU A 358 0.20 11.77 -6.79
N ASP A 359 0.94 12.74 -7.33
CA ASP A 359 0.77 13.23 -8.69
C ASP A 359 2.02 12.85 -9.49
N LEU A 360 1.85 12.00 -10.50
CA LEU A 360 2.92 11.47 -11.33
C LEU A 360 2.93 12.18 -12.69
N TYR A 361 4.12 12.61 -13.10
CA TYR A 361 4.34 13.34 -14.34
C TYR A 361 5.27 12.54 -15.26
N ASP A 362 4.99 12.59 -16.56
CA ASP A 362 5.85 11.99 -17.56
C ASP A 362 7.16 12.79 -17.75
N GLU A 363 8.06 12.32 -18.61
CA GLU A 363 9.34 13.00 -18.90
C GLU A 363 9.19 14.39 -19.53
N SER A 364 8.03 14.68 -20.13
CA SER A 364 7.66 16.01 -20.65
C SER A 364 7.01 16.90 -19.59
N MET A 365 7.01 16.47 -18.32
CA MET A 365 6.38 17.15 -17.19
C MET A 365 4.87 17.35 -17.34
N GLN A 366 4.22 16.51 -18.15
CA GLN A 366 2.77 16.47 -18.25
C GLN A 366 2.18 15.50 -17.22
N PRO A 367 1.03 15.82 -16.60
CA PRO A 367 0.34 14.89 -15.73
C PRO A 367 0.09 13.56 -16.43
N TRP A 368 0.50 12.48 -15.76
CA TRP A 368 0.35 11.13 -16.31
C TRP A 368 -0.63 10.32 -15.47
N ARG A 369 -0.37 10.19 -14.16
CA ARG A 369 -1.24 9.44 -13.25
C ARG A 369 -1.48 10.21 -11.97
N PHE A 370 -2.67 10.08 -11.43
CA PHE A 370 -2.99 10.48 -10.06
C PHE A 370 -3.17 9.22 -9.22
N VAL A 371 -2.61 9.21 -8.02
CA VAL A 371 -2.66 8.05 -7.14
C VAL A 371 -3.28 8.45 -5.82
N GLY A 372 -4.49 7.99 -5.57
CA GLY A 372 -5.15 8.11 -4.26
C GLY A 372 -4.77 6.93 -3.38
N ILE A 373 -4.22 7.18 -2.20
CA ILE A 373 -3.80 6.18 -1.25
C ILE A 373 -4.68 6.31 0.00
N PHE A 374 -5.44 5.27 0.30
CA PHE A 374 -6.42 5.26 1.39
C PHE A 374 -6.01 4.19 2.41
N PRO A 375 -5.10 4.53 3.35
CA PRO A 375 -4.69 3.60 4.39
C PRO A 375 -5.83 3.41 5.40
N ARG A 376 -5.92 2.21 5.95
CA ARG A 376 -6.87 1.88 6.99
C ARG A 376 -6.11 1.57 8.28
N ALA A 377 -6.56 2.17 9.39
CA ALA A 377 -6.03 1.81 10.68
C ALA A 377 -6.27 0.32 10.97
N LEU A 378 -5.24 -0.35 11.45
CA LEU A 378 -5.27 -1.76 11.81
C LEU A 378 -4.91 -1.93 13.27
N ASP A 379 -5.54 -2.90 13.92
CA ASP A 379 -5.17 -3.30 15.28
C ASP A 379 -4.00 -4.29 15.22
N VAL A 380 -2.80 -3.79 15.49
CA VAL A 380 -1.58 -4.59 15.44
C VAL A 380 -1.40 -5.32 16.78
N PRO A 381 -1.23 -6.66 16.80
CA PRO A 381 -1.09 -7.42 18.02
C PRO A 381 0.02 -6.89 18.95
N GLY A 382 -0.33 -6.67 20.21
CA GLY A 382 0.61 -6.16 21.24
C GLY A 382 0.99 -4.69 21.10
N ILE A 383 0.42 -3.96 20.12
CA ILE A 383 0.67 -2.55 19.85
C ILE A 383 -0.63 -1.74 19.94
N GLY A 384 -1.68 -2.18 19.26
CA GLY A 384 -2.94 -1.48 19.15
C GLY A 384 -3.18 -0.87 17.76
N PRO A 385 -4.14 0.06 17.64
CA PRO A 385 -4.48 0.67 16.36
C PRO A 385 -3.34 1.53 15.82
N GLU A 386 -3.04 1.34 14.54
CA GLU A 386 -1.95 1.98 13.80
C GLU A 386 -2.42 2.49 12.44
N ASP A 387 -2.05 3.72 12.11
CA ASP A 387 -2.26 4.33 10.79
C ASP A 387 -1.24 3.79 9.78
N THR A 388 -1.08 2.49 9.72
CA THR A 388 -0.11 1.87 8.82
C THR A 388 -0.69 1.74 7.44
N SER A 389 0.14 1.88 6.45
CA SER A 389 -0.23 1.68 5.06
C SER A 389 -0.31 0.20 4.62
N ASN A 390 -0.54 -0.74 5.56
CA ASN A 390 -0.51 -2.17 5.24
C ASN A 390 -1.85 -2.77 4.80
N SER A 391 -2.96 -2.13 5.14
CA SER A 391 -4.27 -2.48 4.60
C SER A 391 -4.82 -1.25 3.95
N MET A 392 -4.74 -1.19 2.65
CA MET A 392 -5.15 0.01 1.94
C MET A 392 -5.97 -0.33 0.71
N VAL A 393 -6.73 0.64 0.30
CA VAL A 393 -7.23 0.77 -1.05
C VAL A 393 -6.41 1.85 -1.72
N TYR A 394 -5.98 1.65 -2.92
CA TYR A 394 -5.39 2.71 -3.71
C TYR A 394 -5.86 2.64 -5.16
N GLY A 395 -6.06 3.82 -5.72
CA GLY A 395 -6.49 4.00 -7.10
C GLY A 395 -5.42 4.73 -7.89
N PHE A 396 -5.08 4.17 -9.06
CA PHE A 396 -4.29 4.81 -10.09
C PHE A 396 -5.22 5.27 -11.20
N TRP A 397 -5.22 6.54 -11.50
CA TRP A 397 -5.97 7.10 -12.64
C TRP A 397 -4.97 7.62 -13.66
N ASP A 398 -4.73 6.85 -14.71
CA ASP A 398 -3.91 7.25 -15.85
C ASP A 398 -4.72 8.23 -16.71
N VAL A 399 -4.40 9.51 -16.57
CA VAL A 399 -5.12 10.61 -17.26
C VAL A 399 -4.60 10.83 -18.67
N LYS A 400 -3.48 10.20 -19.02
CA LYS A 400 -2.87 10.26 -20.36
C LYS A 400 -3.46 9.21 -21.30
N TYR A 401 -3.68 8.00 -20.80
CA TYR A 401 -4.16 6.87 -21.60
C TYR A 401 -5.60 6.44 -21.25
N SER A 402 -6.23 7.12 -20.31
CA SER A 402 -7.60 6.85 -19.86
C SER A 402 -7.80 5.41 -19.37
N HIS A 403 -6.80 4.90 -18.67
CA HIS A 403 -6.82 3.62 -17.97
C HIS A 403 -6.79 3.86 -16.46
N ALA A 404 -7.37 2.96 -15.68
CA ALA A 404 -7.31 3.09 -14.22
C ALA A 404 -7.19 1.72 -13.56
N THR A 405 -6.56 1.70 -12.39
CA THR A 405 -6.42 0.49 -11.58
C THR A 405 -6.84 0.78 -10.15
N ILE A 406 -7.69 -0.06 -9.59
CA ILE A 406 -8.09 -0.02 -8.18
C ILE A 406 -7.57 -1.27 -7.48
N PHE A 407 -6.77 -1.08 -6.44
CA PHE A 407 -6.28 -2.12 -5.56
C PHE A 407 -7.08 -2.11 -4.27
N ALA A 408 -7.61 -3.26 -3.88
CA ALA A 408 -8.24 -3.50 -2.59
C ALA A 408 -7.49 -4.61 -1.87
N GLU A 409 -6.53 -4.25 -1.02
CA GLU A 409 -5.65 -5.23 -0.37
C GLU A 409 -6.35 -6.09 0.67
N ALA A 410 -7.48 -5.65 1.21
CA ALA A 410 -8.32 -6.47 2.08
C ALA A 410 -9.79 -6.16 1.79
N ALA A 411 -10.44 -7.01 1.02
CA ALA A 411 -11.89 -6.98 0.89
C ALA A 411 -12.54 -7.40 2.22
N GLU A 412 -13.75 -6.88 2.49
CA GLU A 412 -14.49 -7.29 3.69
C GLU A 412 -14.69 -8.82 3.71
N GLY A 413 -14.45 -9.41 4.89
CA GLY A 413 -14.62 -10.85 5.10
C GLY A 413 -13.44 -11.71 4.63
N GLU A 414 -12.44 -11.13 3.98
CA GLU A 414 -11.24 -11.86 3.58
C GLU A 414 -10.17 -11.82 4.68
N PRO A 415 -9.48 -12.94 4.95
CA PRO A 415 -8.48 -12.98 5.99
C PRO A 415 -7.29 -12.06 5.67
N PHE A 416 -7.07 -11.10 6.55
CA PHE A 416 -5.86 -10.28 6.60
C PHE A 416 -5.18 -10.53 7.94
N TYR A 417 -3.96 -11.02 7.92
CA TYR A 417 -3.23 -11.39 9.12
C TYR A 417 -2.05 -10.46 9.36
N ILE A 418 -1.80 -10.16 10.63
CA ILE A 418 -0.68 -9.34 11.07
C ILE A 418 0.13 -10.13 12.09
N ASN A 419 1.43 -10.19 11.89
CA ASN A 419 2.40 -10.79 12.80
C ASN A 419 2.00 -12.22 13.22
N GLU A 420 1.86 -12.49 14.51
CA GLU A 420 1.53 -13.81 15.06
C GLU A 420 0.11 -14.31 14.73
N GLN A 421 -0.76 -13.47 14.19
CA GLN A 421 -2.06 -13.90 13.68
C GLN A 421 -1.92 -14.73 12.40
N ALA A 422 -0.79 -14.60 11.69
CA ALA A 422 -0.56 -15.32 10.45
C ALA A 422 -0.43 -16.84 10.71
N PRO A 423 -1.06 -17.70 9.89
CA PRO A 423 -0.83 -19.12 9.91
C PRO A 423 0.66 -19.47 9.81
N LYS A 424 1.09 -20.53 10.49
CA LYS A 424 2.52 -20.90 10.61
C LYS A 424 3.23 -21.05 9.26
N ASP A 425 2.53 -21.47 8.23
CA ASP A 425 3.09 -21.63 6.88
C ASP A 425 3.63 -20.31 6.30
N PHE A 426 3.06 -19.17 6.70
CA PHE A 426 3.54 -17.85 6.28
C PHE A 426 4.79 -17.39 7.03
N LEU A 427 5.17 -18.08 8.09
CA LEU A 427 6.40 -17.81 8.83
C LEU A 427 7.63 -18.45 8.18
N ASP A 428 7.45 -19.34 7.19
CA ASP A 428 8.56 -19.96 6.46
C ASP A 428 9.34 -18.94 5.65
N LEU A 429 10.56 -18.63 6.12
CA LEU A 429 11.48 -17.71 5.44
C LEU A 429 11.87 -18.21 4.06
N ALA A 430 12.15 -19.51 3.90
CA ALA A 430 12.61 -20.04 2.63
C ALA A 430 11.55 -19.87 1.54
N ARG A 431 10.27 -20.04 1.89
CA ARG A 431 9.16 -19.98 0.95
C ARG A 431 8.87 -18.57 0.45
N PHE A 432 8.84 -17.57 1.34
CA PHE A 432 8.35 -16.23 1.02
C PHE A 432 9.45 -15.18 0.89
N THR A 433 10.70 -15.53 1.15
CA THR A 433 11.81 -14.56 1.14
C THR A 433 12.98 -14.97 0.26
N THR A 434 12.83 -16.05 -0.52
CA THR A 434 13.90 -16.54 -1.41
C THR A 434 13.37 -16.94 -2.77
N PRO A 435 14.20 -16.82 -3.84
CA PRO A 435 13.82 -17.32 -5.16
C PRO A 435 13.55 -18.84 -5.17
N GLY A 436 14.23 -19.61 -4.30
CA GLY A 436 14.00 -21.05 -4.16
C GLY A 436 12.58 -21.39 -3.74
N GLY A 437 11.95 -20.53 -2.91
CA GLY A 437 10.55 -20.68 -2.50
C GLY A 437 9.56 -20.60 -3.67
N LEU A 438 9.86 -19.83 -4.70
CA LEU A 438 9.04 -19.75 -5.91
C LEU A 438 8.95 -21.09 -6.64
N SER A 439 9.98 -21.92 -6.55
CA SER A 439 9.98 -23.27 -7.16
C SER A 439 9.03 -24.25 -6.46
N GLN A 440 8.51 -23.92 -5.28
CA GLN A 440 7.61 -24.77 -4.48
C GLN A 440 6.14 -24.47 -4.73
N ILE A 441 5.80 -23.41 -5.48
CA ILE A 441 4.42 -22.92 -5.66
C ILE A 441 3.49 -23.97 -6.26
N MET A 442 4.00 -24.82 -7.15
CA MET A 442 3.22 -25.85 -7.85
C MET A 442 3.54 -27.29 -7.37
N ARG A 443 4.12 -27.44 -6.21
CA ARG A 443 4.38 -28.73 -5.57
C ARG A 443 3.47 -28.90 -4.34
#